data_8eb0e3406ab06e7e86e8168b5173b324
#
_entry.id   8eb0e3406ab06e7e86e8168b5173b324
#
_cell.length_a   1.000
_cell.length_b   1.000
_cell.length_c   1.000
_cell.angle_alpha   90.00
_cell.angle_beta   90.00
_cell.angle_gamma   90.00
#
_symmetry.space_group_name_H-M   'P 1'
#
loop_
_entity.id
_entity.type
_entity.pdbx_description
1 polymer ?
#
loop_
_entity_poly.entity_id
_entity_poly.type
_entity_poly.pdbx_seq_one_letter_code
_entity_poly.pdbx_strand_id
1 'polypeptide(L)'
;YNVNQDGFICSLIDAKNGNVYYGLFEHKENQIFQVGALDFKNISDAISTLSSQIYANTPIYFVGDGAILNKDLIESDIHNCIFTDKNNLNSYSLGIAGYISYISGQKPSVMPLYLRKSQAERALEEKKKKE
;
A
#
# COMPACT_ATOMS: atom_id res chain seq x y z
N TYR A 1 -7.03 12.76 -5.62
CA TYR A 1 -7.07 11.57 -6.48
C TYR A 1 -8.49 11.35 -6.93
N ASN A 2 -8.72 11.15 -8.25
CA ASN A 2 -10.05 10.94 -8.83
C ASN A 2 -10.52 9.49 -8.61
N VAL A 3 -10.59 9.04 -7.38
CA VAL A 3 -11.42 7.90 -7.04
C VAL A 3 -12.82 8.45 -6.88
N ASN A 4 -13.60 8.38 -7.96
CA ASN A 4 -14.93 8.99 -8.02
C ASN A 4 -16.03 8.10 -7.41
N GLN A 5 -15.66 6.96 -6.85
CA GLN A 5 -16.59 5.99 -6.29
C GLN A 5 -16.05 5.44 -4.98
N ASP A 6 -16.93 5.11 -4.08
CA ASP A 6 -16.60 4.39 -2.85
C ASP A 6 -15.95 3.04 -3.19
N GLY A 7 -14.96 2.64 -2.42
CA GLY A 7 -14.20 1.42 -2.65
C GLY A 7 -12.94 1.35 -1.83
N PHE A 8 -12.07 0.41 -2.15
CA PHE A 8 -10.77 0.28 -1.49
C PHE A 8 -9.64 0.81 -2.37
N ILE A 9 -8.63 1.35 -1.75
CA ILE A 9 -7.36 1.74 -2.39
C ILE A 9 -6.27 0.86 -1.79
N CYS A 10 -5.65 0.04 -2.63
CA CYS A 10 -4.50 -0.78 -2.27
C CYS A 10 -3.23 -0.14 -2.81
N SER A 11 -2.37 0.34 -1.92
CA SER A 11 -1.06 0.90 -2.26
C SER A 11 0.00 -0.19 -2.18
N LEU A 12 0.68 -0.44 -3.29
CA LEU A 12 1.76 -1.41 -3.40
C LEU A 12 3.01 -0.71 -3.94
N ILE A 13 4.07 -0.65 -3.12
CA ILE A 13 5.38 -0.14 -3.53
C ILE A 13 6.33 -1.31 -3.64
N ASP A 14 7.07 -1.41 -4.75
CA ASP A 14 8.02 -2.50 -4.98
C ASP A 14 9.16 -2.49 -3.93
N ALA A 15 9.28 -3.57 -3.16
CA ALA A 15 10.31 -3.75 -2.15
C ALA A 15 11.36 -4.80 -2.55
N LYS A 16 11.39 -5.15 -3.85
CA LYS A 16 12.26 -6.12 -4.50
C LYS A 16 12.05 -7.56 -4.04
N ASN A 17 12.53 -8.50 -4.86
CA ASN A 17 12.48 -9.93 -4.60
C ASN A 17 11.06 -10.46 -4.32
N GLY A 18 10.07 -10.01 -5.08
CA GLY A 18 8.68 -10.44 -4.93
C GLY A 18 7.98 -9.92 -3.67
N ASN A 19 8.55 -8.90 -3.00
CA ASN A 19 7.96 -8.28 -1.84
C ASN A 19 7.46 -6.86 -2.17
N VAL A 20 6.50 -6.41 -1.38
CA VAL A 20 5.89 -5.09 -1.49
C VAL A 20 5.75 -4.43 -0.12
N TYR A 21 5.84 -3.11 -0.08
CA TYR A 21 5.25 -2.35 1.01
C TYR A 21 3.77 -2.18 0.70
N TYR A 22 2.95 -2.61 1.63
CA TYR A 22 1.51 -2.76 1.50
C TYR A 22 0.77 -1.78 2.39
N GLY A 23 -0.27 -1.15 1.84
CA GLY A 23 -1.22 -0.36 2.60
C GLY A 23 -2.61 -0.46 1.99
N LEU A 24 -3.61 -0.71 2.82
CA LEU A 24 -5.02 -0.75 2.43
C LEU A 24 -5.75 0.44 3.04
N PHE A 25 -6.57 1.09 2.22
CA PHE A 25 -7.37 2.24 2.60
C PHE A 25 -8.79 2.06 2.07
N GLU A 26 -9.78 2.51 2.82
CA GLU A 26 -11.17 2.63 2.38
C GLU A 26 -11.42 4.08 1.94
N HIS A 27 -11.94 4.26 0.73
CA HIS A 27 -12.47 5.52 0.25
C HIS A 27 -13.99 5.50 0.40
N LYS A 28 -14.53 6.37 1.22
CA LYS A 28 -15.94 6.49 1.48
C LYS A 28 -16.33 7.95 1.72
N GLU A 29 -17.37 8.43 1.04
CA GLU A 29 -17.88 9.80 1.20
C GLU A 29 -16.79 10.88 1.09
N ASN A 30 -15.90 10.76 0.09
CA ASN A 30 -14.74 11.66 -0.11
C ASN A 30 -13.71 11.67 1.04
N GLN A 31 -13.73 10.69 1.91
CA GLN A 31 -12.75 10.51 2.98
C GLN A 31 -11.95 9.22 2.76
N ILE A 32 -10.73 9.20 3.25
CA ILE A 32 -9.85 8.03 3.16
C ILE A 32 -9.51 7.58 4.57
N PHE A 33 -9.78 6.32 4.85
CA PHE A 33 -9.48 5.68 6.13
C PHE A 33 -8.48 4.56 5.93
N GLN A 34 -7.44 4.52 6.75
CA GLN A 34 -6.50 3.40 6.73
C GLN A 34 -7.17 2.14 7.31
N VAL A 35 -7.08 1.03 6.58
CA VAL A 35 -7.61 -0.28 6.98
C VAL A 35 -6.45 -1.18 7.39
N GLY A 36 -6.36 -1.46 8.68
CA GLY A 36 -5.26 -2.26 9.23
C GLY A 36 -3.93 -1.51 9.30
N ALA A 37 -2.85 -2.25 9.48
CA ALA A 37 -1.50 -1.70 9.55
C ALA A 37 -0.85 -1.64 8.16
N LEU A 38 0.05 -0.67 7.99
CA LEU A 38 1.00 -0.70 6.88
C LEU A 38 1.99 -1.85 7.11
N ASP A 39 2.34 -2.58 6.06
CA ASP A 39 3.11 -3.80 6.20
C ASP A 39 4.14 -3.99 5.07
N PHE A 40 5.10 -4.88 5.33
CA PHE A 40 6.03 -5.40 4.35
C PHE A 40 5.78 -6.91 4.20
N LYS A 41 5.36 -7.35 3.03
CA LYS A 41 5.02 -8.76 2.80
C LYS A 41 5.31 -9.22 1.37
N ASN A 42 5.27 -10.52 1.14
CA ASN A 42 5.31 -11.07 -0.20
C ASN A 42 4.04 -10.67 -0.96
N ILE A 43 4.13 -10.51 -2.28
CA ILE A 43 3.00 -10.11 -3.12
C ILE A 43 1.84 -11.12 -3.07
N SER A 44 2.11 -12.42 -3.03
CA SER A 44 1.07 -13.45 -2.92
C SER A 44 0.34 -13.37 -1.59
N ASP A 45 1.03 -13.08 -0.49
CA ASP A 45 0.43 -12.86 0.82
C ASP A 45 -0.42 -11.58 0.85
N ALA A 46 0.02 -10.53 0.15
CA ALA A 46 -0.75 -9.30 0.01
C ALA A 46 -2.08 -9.55 -0.73
N ILE A 47 -2.06 -10.28 -1.83
CA ILE A 47 -3.24 -10.66 -2.61
C ILE A 47 -4.18 -11.53 -1.78
N SER A 48 -3.66 -12.54 -1.10
CA SER A 48 -4.45 -13.41 -0.23
C SER A 48 -5.14 -12.64 0.90
N THR A 49 -4.43 -11.67 1.49
CA THR A 49 -4.98 -10.76 2.51
C THR A 49 -6.15 -9.96 1.95
N LEU A 50 -5.99 -9.35 0.76
CA LEU A 50 -7.05 -8.58 0.10
C LEU A 50 -8.28 -9.45 -0.19
N SER A 51 -8.09 -10.62 -0.77
CA SER A 51 -9.18 -11.53 -1.12
C SER A 51 -9.99 -11.98 0.10
N SER A 52 -9.37 -12.04 1.27
CA SER A 52 -10.03 -12.41 2.53
C SER A 52 -10.76 -11.25 3.22
N GLN A 53 -10.36 -10.01 2.96
CA GLN A 53 -10.87 -8.82 3.66
C GLN A 53 -11.93 -8.04 2.86
N ILE A 54 -11.97 -8.20 1.55
CA ILE A 54 -12.80 -7.38 0.67
C ILE A 54 -13.91 -8.24 0.04
N TYR A 55 -15.13 -7.73 0.11
CA TYR A 55 -16.29 -8.35 -0.54
C TYR A 55 -16.13 -8.35 -2.07
N ALA A 56 -16.53 -9.45 -2.72
CA ALA A 56 -16.29 -9.74 -4.12
C ALA A 56 -16.77 -8.68 -5.14
N ASN A 57 -17.66 -7.78 -4.76
CA ASN A 57 -18.22 -6.74 -5.64
C ASN A 57 -17.72 -5.33 -5.35
N THR A 58 -16.78 -5.15 -4.41
CA THR A 58 -16.27 -3.81 -4.08
C THR A 58 -15.08 -3.49 -4.97
N PRO A 59 -15.04 -2.32 -5.65
CA PRO A 59 -13.92 -1.95 -6.50
C PRO A 59 -12.65 -1.72 -5.65
N ILE A 60 -11.52 -2.21 -6.15
CA ILE A 60 -10.21 -2.02 -5.56
C ILE A 60 -9.33 -1.25 -6.53
N TYR A 61 -8.93 -0.06 -6.14
CA TYR A 61 -8.00 0.78 -6.88
C TYR A 61 -6.57 0.45 -6.48
N PHE A 62 -5.80 -0.06 -7.42
CA PHE A 62 -4.39 -0.37 -7.21
C PHE A 62 -3.52 0.80 -7.60
N VAL A 63 -2.65 1.24 -6.68
CA VAL A 63 -1.73 2.36 -6.86
C VAL A 63 -0.31 1.97 -6.43
N GLY A 64 0.67 2.66 -6.99
CA GLY A 64 2.10 2.42 -6.74
C GLY A 64 2.76 1.55 -7.81
N ASP A 65 4.08 1.62 -7.87
CA ASP A 65 4.91 0.91 -8.86
C ASP A 65 4.85 -0.61 -8.67
N GLY A 66 4.72 -1.08 -7.42
CA GLY A 66 4.54 -2.49 -7.11
C GLY A 66 3.23 -3.07 -7.62
N ALA A 67 2.16 -2.25 -7.75
CA ALA A 67 0.90 -2.66 -8.33
C ALA A 67 1.04 -2.92 -9.84
N ILE A 68 1.71 -2.01 -10.55
CA ILE A 68 1.93 -2.15 -12.00
C ILE A 68 2.84 -3.33 -12.31
N LEU A 69 3.92 -3.51 -11.53
CA LEU A 69 4.87 -4.62 -11.70
C LEU A 69 4.21 -5.99 -11.54
N ASN A 70 3.18 -6.09 -10.70
CA ASN A 70 2.49 -7.35 -10.39
C ASN A 70 1.06 -7.41 -10.95
N LYS A 71 0.75 -6.59 -11.96
CA LYS A 71 -0.61 -6.44 -12.50
C LYS A 71 -1.23 -7.77 -12.90
N ASP A 72 -0.54 -8.58 -13.69
CA ASP A 72 -1.06 -9.85 -14.21
C ASP A 72 -1.40 -10.82 -13.07
N LEU A 73 -0.57 -10.86 -12.02
CA LEU A 73 -0.82 -11.68 -10.84
C LEU A 73 -2.03 -11.19 -10.05
N ILE A 74 -2.19 -9.88 -9.90
CA ILE A 74 -3.34 -9.29 -9.21
C ILE A 74 -4.63 -9.57 -9.98
N GLU A 75 -4.64 -9.38 -11.29
CA GLU A 75 -5.81 -9.61 -12.16
C GLU A 75 -6.23 -11.08 -12.21
N SER A 76 -5.30 -12.02 -11.99
CA SER A 76 -5.63 -13.45 -11.93
C SER A 76 -6.47 -13.82 -10.72
N ASP A 77 -6.27 -13.13 -9.59
CA ASP A 77 -6.86 -13.50 -8.29
C ASP A 77 -7.94 -12.54 -7.81
N ILE A 78 -7.96 -11.30 -8.34
CA ILE A 78 -8.88 -10.24 -7.92
C ILE A 78 -9.65 -9.70 -9.13
N HIS A 79 -10.95 -9.96 -9.18
CA HIS A 79 -11.77 -9.63 -10.35
C HIS A 79 -12.19 -8.15 -10.45
N ASN A 80 -12.28 -7.42 -9.35
CA ASN A 80 -12.73 -6.02 -9.31
C ASN A 80 -11.58 -5.03 -9.13
N CYS A 81 -10.42 -5.31 -9.74
CA CYS A 81 -9.26 -4.46 -9.68
C CYS A 81 -9.31 -3.35 -10.73
N ILE A 82 -8.94 -2.15 -10.33
CA ILE A 82 -8.83 -0.96 -11.18
C ILE A 82 -7.42 -0.42 -11.04
N PHE A 83 -6.69 -0.35 -12.15
CA PHE A 83 -5.36 0.24 -12.18
C PHE A 83 -5.45 1.67 -12.71
N THR A 84 -4.81 2.61 -12.01
CA THR A 84 -4.82 4.01 -12.40
C THR A 84 -3.58 4.36 -13.22
N ASP A 85 -3.69 5.31 -14.14
CA ASP A 85 -2.55 5.77 -14.96
C ASP A 85 -1.55 6.60 -14.13
N LYS A 86 -1.93 7.05 -12.93
CA LYS A 86 -1.13 7.92 -12.06
C LYS A 86 -0.55 7.16 -10.89
N ASN A 87 0.33 6.20 -11.19
CA ASN A 87 0.91 5.31 -10.18
C ASN A 87 2.20 5.82 -9.53
N ASN A 88 2.77 6.92 -10.03
CA ASN A 88 4.00 7.45 -9.49
C ASN A 88 3.74 8.42 -8.34
N LEU A 89 4.49 8.24 -7.27
CA LEU A 89 4.56 9.21 -6.20
C LEU A 89 5.06 10.55 -6.79
N ASN A 90 4.31 11.63 -6.56
CA ASN A 90 4.72 12.95 -7.01
C ASN A 90 4.64 13.98 -5.86
N SER A 91 5.50 14.97 -5.93
CA SER A 91 5.63 16.01 -4.90
C SER A 91 4.36 16.86 -4.74
N TYR A 92 3.61 17.06 -5.82
CA TYR A 92 2.34 17.81 -5.77
C TYR A 92 1.32 17.11 -4.89
N SER A 93 1.07 15.81 -5.13
CA SER A 93 0.13 15.02 -4.32
C SER A 93 0.57 14.93 -2.86
N LEU A 94 1.88 14.79 -2.62
CA LEU A 94 2.43 14.78 -1.27
C LEU A 94 2.23 16.14 -0.58
N GLY A 95 2.45 17.24 -1.29
CA GLY A 95 2.23 18.58 -0.78
C GLY A 95 0.77 18.86 -0.42
N ILE A 96 -0.18 18.43 -1.28
CA ILE A 96 -1.62 18.53 -1.00
C ILE A 96 -2.00 17.71 0.23
N ALA A 97 -1.54 16.47 0.34
CA ALA A 97 -1.82 15.62 1.50
C ALA A 97 -1.27 16.25 2.80
N GLY A 98 -0.05 16.76 2.77
CA GLY A 98 0.56 17.47 3.90
C GLY A 98 -0.22 18.74 4.28
N TYR A 99 -0.65 19.54 3.31
CA TYR A 99 -1.45 20.72 3.53
C TYR A 99 -2.81 20.40 4.17
N ILE A 100 -3.52 19.38 3.65
CA ILE A 100 -4.80 18.92 4.23
C ILE A 100 -4.60 18.47 5.68
N SER A 101 -3.57 17.69 5.97
CA SER A 101 -3.25 17.27 7.33
C SER A 101 -2.99 18.47 8.25
N TYR A 102 -2.25 19.46 7.77
CA TYR A 102 -1.95 20.68 8.53
C TYR A 102 -3.21 21.48 8.87
N ILE A 103 -4.08 21.76 7.88
CA ILE A 103 -5.30 22.54 8.12
C ILE A 103 -6.34 21.79 8.95
N SER A 104 -6.31 20.45 8.95
CA SER A 104 -7.16 19.59 9.80
C SER A 104 -6.67 19.51 11.25
N GLY A 105 -5.59 20.21 11.60
CA GLY A 105 -4.98 20.16 12.93
C GLY A 105 -4.26 18.86 13.25
N GLN A 106 -4.13 17.96 12.29
CA GLN A 106 -3.32 16.76 12.43
C GLN A 106 -1.83 17.13 12.46
N LYS A 107 -1.08 16.49 13.35
CA LYS A 107 0.38 16.61 13.39
C LYS A 107 0.99 15.28 12.96
N PRO A 108 1.09 15.02 11.63
CA PRO A 108 1.68 13.77 11.17
C PRO A 108 3.13 13.67 11.65
N SER A 109 3.53 12.48 12.03
CA SER A 109 4.92 12.22 12.36
C SER A 109 5.77 12.38 11.10
N VAL A 110 6.85 13.16 11.21
CA VAL A 110 7.88 13.26 10.16
C VAL A 110 8.95 12.19 10.30
N MET A 111 8.77 11.27 11.23
CA MET A 111 9.69 10.15 11.44
C MET A 111 9.50 9.10 10.35
N PRO A 112 10.58 8.59 9.74
CA PRO A 112 10.50 7.49 8.79
C PRO A 112 9.86 6.24 9.43
N LEU A 113 8.96 5.60 8.71
CA LEU A 113 8.37 4.34 9.11
C LEU A 113 9.17 3.19 8.50
N TYR A 114 9.98 2.52 9.29
CA TYR A 114 10.77 1.37 8.87
C TYR A 114 9.96 0.08 9.01
N LEU A 115 9.25 -0.32 7.95
CA LEU A 115 8.47 -1.57 7.93
C LEU A 115 9.34 -2.81 7.73
N ARG A 116 10.61 -2.64 7.35
CA ARG A 116 11.58 -3.71 7.12
C ARG A 116 12.87 -3.41 7.86
N LYS A 117 13.42 -4.41 8.56
CA LYS A 117 14.76 -4.32 9.14
C LYS A 117 15.82 -4.10 8.06
N SER A 118 16.83 -3.31 8.36
CA SER A 118 17.95 -3.09 7.45
C SER A 118 18.65 -4.42 7.09
N GLN A 119 19.38 -4.41 5.99
CA GLN A 119 20.13 -5.61 5.57
C GLN A 119 21.17 -6.01 6.62
N ALA A 120 21.79 -5.04 7.28
CA ALA A 120 22.77 -5.29 8.34
C ALA A 120 22.15 -5.95 9.58
N GLU A 121 20.98 -5.47 10.02
CA GLU A 121 20.24 -6.07 11.15
C GLU A 121 19.82 -7.51 10.86
N ARG A 122 19.33 -7.78 9.65
CA ARG A 122 18.96 -9.15 9.24
C ARG A 122 20.16 -10.08 9.23
N ALA A 123 21.29 -9.65 8.65
CA ALA A 123 22.52 -10.42 8.63
C ALA A 123 23.08 -10.71 10.04
N LEU A 124 22.92 -9.76 10.96
CA LEU A 124 23.30 -9.94 12.36
C LEU A 124 22.41 -10.97 13.07
N GLU A 125 21.11 -10.92 12.83
CA GLU A 125 20.15 -11.89 13.39
C GLU A 125 20.37 -13.31 12.88
N GLU A 126 20.70 -13.45 11.58
CA GLU A 126 21.03 -14.75 10.99
C GLU A 126 22.31 -15.36 11.60
N LYS A 127 23.32 -14.54 11.89
CA LYS A 127 24.52 -14.99 12.60
C LYS A 127 24.22 -15.47 14.01
N LYS A 128 23.42 -14.71 14.77
CA LYS A 128 23.01 -15.07 16.15
C LYS A 128 22.18 -16.34 16.25
N LYS A 129 21.47 -16.73 15.20
CA LYS A 129 20.66 -17.97 15.16
C LYS A 129 21.49 -19.22 14.84
N LYS A 130 22.74 -19.04 14.39
CA LYS A 130 23.67 -20.13 14.02
C LYS A 130 24.69 -20.44 15.12
N GLU A 131 24.76 -19.62 16.15
CA GLU A 131 25.50 -19.83 17.38
C GLU A 131 24.59 -20.53 18.44
#